data_18ee7bdd252ea1b10a744e86e9f8ca63
#
_entry.id   18ee7bdd252ea1b10a744e86e9f8ca63
#
_cell.length_a   1.000
_cell.length_b   1.000
_cell.length_c   1.000
_cell.angle_alpha   90.00
_cell.angle_beta   90.00
_cell.angle_gamma   90.00
#
_symmetry.space_group_name_H-M   'P 1'
#
loop_
_entity.id
_entity.type
_entity.pdbx_description
1 polymer ?
#
loop_
_entity_poly.entity_id
_entity_poly.type
_entity_poly.pdbx_seq_one_letter_code
_entity_poly.pdbx_strand_id
1 'polypeptide(L)'
;YDVLIIDEAQDFIHNSLGQYSLNVFNEVNLEKKSKVLSEIYIFGDFRSQELYYQNLNRKQFNHKFFKDNLHTLELNENCRNPLKISRFAELIGKIKYSKIYRSDNLNDVNKFFYKDKKDQLKKLKIILKKLLKQFKASDIALLFFSTQSNQKNISLEDFDEELYQMLGLYNKNVIKDGEVINDKHKNTLRYATSIRKFKGLESQVCIIVNICNFADSQSPSILFTGATRAQYKLALMFDEDEKKKWGDYIL
;
A
#
# COMPACT_ATOMS: atom_id res chain seq x y z
N TYR A 1 -15.35 -10.33 -27.46
CA TYR A 1 -15.75 -9.62 -26.23
C TYR A 1 -16.19 -8.23 -26.65
N ASP A 2 -17.29 -7.73 -26.10
CA ASP A 2 -17.86 -6.43 -26.48
C ASP A 2 -17.42 -5.32 -25.49
N VAL A 3 -16.93 -5.70 -24.29
CA VAL A 3 -16.50 -4.80 -23.22
C VAL A 3 -15.12 -5.21 -22.72
N LEU A 4 -14.23 -4.25 -22.53
CA LEU A 4 -12.93 -4.41 -21.89
C LEU A 4 -12.91 -3.61 -20.58
N ILE A 5 -12.60 -4.28 -19.46
CA ILE A 5 -12.45 -3.66 -18.15
C ILE A 5 -11.01 -3.87 -17.71
N ILE A 6 -10.32 -2.77 -17.38
CA ILE A 6 -8.96 -2.79 -16.86
C ILE A 6 -8.97 -2.17 -15.47
N ASP A 7 -8.63 -2.96 -14.47
CA ASP A 7 -8.44 -2.49 -13.09
C ASP A 7 -6.95 -2.30 -12.79
N GLU A 8 -6.63 -1.38 -11.87
CA GLU A 8 -5.25 -1.02 -11.48
C GLU A 8 -4.38 -0.66 -12.71
N ALA A 9 -4.96 0.07 -13.65
CA ALA A 9 -4.34 0.34 -14.95
C ALA A 9 -2.96 1.03 -14.87
N GLN A 10 -2.67 1.75 -13.78
CA GLN A 10 -1.35 2.32 -13.54
C GLN A 10 -0.23 1.28 -13.43
N ASP A 11 -0.56 0.01 -13.13
CA ASP A 11 0.41 -1.07 -13.06
C ASP A 11 0.74 -1.66 -14.44
N PHE A 12 -0.11 -1.45 -15.41
CA PHE A 12 0.05 -1.96 -16.78
C PHE A 12 0.67 -0.93 -17.72
N ILE A 13 0.52 0.37 -17.41
CA ILE A 13 0.99 1.44 -18.27
C ILE A 13 2.39 1.82 -17.88
N HIS A 14 3.36 1.15 -18.51
CA HIS A 14 4.77 1.27 -18.19
C HIS A 14 5.63 1.62 -19.41
N ASN A 15 6.70 2.40 -19.23
CA ASN A 15 7.58 2.82 -20.31
C ASN A 15 8.40 1.69 -20.98
N SER A 16 8.72 0.61 -20.28
CA SER A 16 9.40 -0.55 -20.87
C SER A 16 8.45 -1.68 -21.25
N LEU A 17 7.32 -1.77 -20.57
CA LEU A 17 6.19 -2.61 -20.96
C LEU A 17 5.14 -1.83 -21.76
N GLY A 18 5.26 -0.50 -21.79
CA GLY A 18 4.31 0.41 -22.44
C GLY A 18 4.13 0.10 -23.92
N GLN A 19 5.17 -0.42 -24.56
CA GLN A 19 5.01 -0.95 -25.90
C GLN A 19 4.12 -2.19 -25.93
N TYR A 20 4.17 -3.06 -24.93
CA TYR A 20 3.31 -4.26 -24.86
C TYR A 20 1.90 -3.94 -24.40
N SER A 21 1.72 -3.07 -23.42
CA SER A 21 0.36 -2.68 -22.97
C SER A 21 -0.31 -1.71 -23.93
N LEU A 22 0.44 -0.80 -24.57
CA LEU A 22 -0.05 -0.05 -25.73
C LEU A 22 -0.34 -0.97 -26.93
N ASN A 23 0.40 -2.04 -27.09
CA ASN A 23 0.12 -3.04 -28.13
C ASN A 23 -1.18 -3.79 -27.84
N VAL A 24 -1.49 -4.14 -26.60
CA VAL A 24 -2.81 -4.70 -26.26
C VAL A 24 -3.93 -3.71 -26.62
N PHE A 25 -3.76 -2.42 -26.32
CA PHE A 25 -4.71 -1.38 -26.74
C PHE A 25 -4.70 -1.18 -28.27
N ASN A 26 -3.55 -1.26 -28.92
CA ASN A 26 -3.40 -1.14 -30.37
C ASN A 26 -3.85 -2.40 -31.09
N GLU A 27 -3.57 -3.60 -30.57
CA GLU A 27 -4.03 -4.86 -31.15
C GLU A 27 -5.54 -4.98 -31.06
N VAL A 28 -6.13 -4.58 -29.93
CA VAL A 28 -7.59 -4.48 -29.78
C VAL A 28 -8.21 -3.49 -30.78
N ASN A 29 -7.46 -2.43 -31.15
CA ASN A 29 -7.93 -1.45 -32.14
C ASN A 29 -7.46 -1.73 -33.57
N LEU A 30 -6.37 -2.48 -33.77
CA LEU A 30 -5.75 -2.70 -35.09
C LEU A 30 -6.29 -3.91 -35.83
N GLU A 31 -6.91 -4.86 -35.17
CA GLU A 31 -7.68 -5.88 -35.84
C GLU A 31 -9.00 -5.28 -36.40
N LYS A 32 -8.82 -4.38 -37.34
CA LYS A 32 -9.89 -3.71 -38.11
C LYS A 32 -10.77 -4.70 -38.92
N LYS A 33 -10.77 -5.97 -38.62
CA LYS A 33 -11.55 -6.98 -39.34
C LYS A 33 -12.49 -7.84 -38.50
N SER A 34 -12.47 -7.73 -37.15
CA SER A 34 -13.43 -8.50 -36.36
C SER A 34 -13.86 -7.73 -35.10
N LYS A 35 -15.14 -7.42 -35.01
CA LYS A 35 -15.89 -6.87 -33.87
C LYS A 35 -15.16 -5.80 -33.05
N VAL A 36 -15.48 -4.56 -33.30
CA VAL A 36 -15.11 -3.40 -32.52
C VAL A 36 -15.55 -3.62 -31.08
N LEU A 37 -14.64 -3.46 -30.09
CA LEU A 37 -15.01 -3.31 -28.69
C LEU A 37 -16.00 -2.15 -28.60
N SER A 38 -17.17 -2.38 -28.03
CA SER A 38 -18.18 -1.34 -27.88
C SER A 38 -17.84 -0.40 -26.74
N GLU A 39 -17.18 -0.92 -25.68
CA GLU A 39 -16.90 -0.16 -24.46
C GLU A 39 -15.57 -0.55 -23.83
N ILE A 40 -14.86 0.45 -23.28
CA ILE A 40 -13.62 0.27 -22.52
C ILE A 40 -13.74 1.05 -21.21
N TYR A 41 -13.56 0.34 -20.08
CA TYR A 41 -13.52 0.92 -18.75
C TYR A 41 -12.13 0.75 -18.17
N ILE A 42 -11.51 1.87 -17.73
CA ILE A 42 -10.16 1.89 -17.19
C ILE A 42 -10.23 2.48 -15.78
N PHE A 43 -9.88 1.66 -14.79
CA PHE A 43 -9.79 2.06 -13.39
C PHE A 43 -8.33 2.12 -12.97
N GLY A 44 -7.93 3.16 -12.24
CA GLY A 44 -6.57 3.27 -11.74
C GLY A 44 -6.31 4.54 -10.95
N ASP A 45 -5.31 4.50 -10.08
CA ASP A 45 -4.78 5.64 -9.35
C ASP A 45 -3.42 6.05 -9.92
N PHE A 46 -3.45 6.98 -10.84
CA PHE A 46 -2.26 7.51 -11.52
C PHE A 46 -1.57 8.64 -10.76
N ARG A 47 -2.01 8.96 -9.53
CA ARG A 47 -1.47 10.06 -8.73
C ARG A 47 -0.69 9.59 -7.53
N SER A 48 -1.19 8.59 -6.83
CA SER A 48 -0.71 8.24 -5.48
C SER A 48 -0.23 6.80 -5.34
N GLN A 49 -0.49 5.92 -6.31
CA GLN A 49 -0.11 4.51 -6.23
C GLN A 49 0.88 4.07 -7.33
N GLU A 50 1.80 4.93 -7.72
CA GLU A 50 2.89 4.59 -8.66
C GLU A 50 3.95 3.72 -7.95
N LEU A 51 3.68 2.40 -7.82
CA LEU A 51 4.52 1.50 -7.02
C LEU A 51 5.64 0.81 -7.82
N TYR A 52 5.41 0.59 -9.09
CA TYR A 52 6.28 -0.30 -9.86
C TYR A 52 7.25 0.46 -10.74
N TYR A 53 6.96 1.72 -11.09
CA TYR A 53 7.74 2.41 -12.10
C TYR A 53 7.87 3.90 -11.82
N GLN A 54 9.11 4.39 -11.93
CA GLN A 54 9.41 5.82 -11.86
C GLN A 54 8.93 6.50 -13.14
N ASN A 55 8.24 7.63 -12.99
CA ASN A 55 7.90 8.54 -14.10
C ASN A 55 6.79 8.07 -15.07
N LEU A 56 5.73 7.48 -14.58
CA LEU A 56 4.48 7.56 -15.31
C LEU A 56 4.04 9.04 -15.37
N ASN A 57 4.60 9.72 -16.37
CA ASN A 57 4.19 11.08 -16.61
C ASN A 57 2.70 11.04 -16.98
N ARG A 58 1.87 11.78 -16.26
CA ARG A 58 0.48 12.08 -16.64
C ARG A 58 0.38 12.49 -18.13
N LYS A 59 1.47 13.00 -18.71
CA LYS A 59 1.62 13.30 -20.13
C LYS A 59 1.57 12.06 -21.04
N GLN A 60 1.88 10.86 -20.54
CA GLN A 60 1.82 9.64 -21.36
C GLN A 60 0.41 9.06 -21.43
N PHE A 61 -0.41 9.27 -20.41
CA PHE A 61 -1.85 9.06 -20.48
C PHE A 61 -2.55 10.06 -21.38
N ASN A 62 -1.89 11.16 -21.67
CA ASN A 62 -2.33 12.15 -22.66
C ASN A 62 -2.04 11.72 -24.11
N HIS A 63 -1.80 10.42 -24.38
CA HIS A 63 -1.77 9.94 -25.74
C HIS A 63 -3.07 10.40 -26.42
N LYS A 64 -2.97 10.92 -27.63
CA LYS A 64 -4.07 11.53 -28.39
C LYS A 64 -5.36 10.67 -28.37
N PHE A 65 -5.19 9.33 -28.39
CA PHE A 65 -6.29 8.39 -28.32
C PHE A 65 -7.12 8.51 -27.03
N PHE A 66 -6.46 8.66 -25.89
CA PHE A 66 -7.18 8.76 -24.60
C PHE A 66 -7.80 10.14 -24.40
N LYS A 67 -7.14 11.22 -24.88
CA LYS A 67 -7.68 12.58 -24.78
C LYS A 67 -8.99 12.76 -25.53
N ASP A 68 -9.06 12.17 -26.70
CA ASP A 68 -10.16 12.43 -27.63
C ASP A 68 -11.34 11.46 -27.45
N ASN A 69 -11.14 10.33 -26.75
CA ASN A 69 -12.11 9.24 -26.70
C ASN A 69 -12.51 8.76 -25.29
N LEU A 70 -11.90 9.27 -24.22
CA LEU A 70 -12.24 8.84 -22.85
C LEU A 70 -12.92 9.96 -22.04
N HIS A 71 -14.08 9.64 -21.51
CA HIS A 71 -14.69 10.43 -20.45
C HIS A 71 -14.03 10.06 -19.11
N THR A 72 -13.41 11.03 -18.44
CA THR A 72 -12.74 10.84 -17.18
C THR A 72 -13.65 11.21 -16.02
N LEU A 73 -13.86 10.26 -15.11
CA LEU A 73 -14.50 10.48 -13.82
C LEU A 73 -13.45 10.35 -12.71
N GLU A 74 -13.35 11.37 -11.86
CA GLU A 74 -12.47 11.33 -10.70
C GLU A 74 -13.26 10.93 -9.45
N LEU A 75 -12.87 9.81 -8.82
CA LEU A 75 -13.38 9.41 -7.52
C LEU A 75 -12.48 10.03 -6.45
N ASN A 76 -12.89 11.15 -5.90
CA ASN A 76 -12.11 11.93 -4.93
C ASN A 76 -12.70 11.91 -3.51
N GLU A 77 -13.63 10.99 -3.24
CA GLU A 77 -14.20 10.76 -1.92
C GLU A 77 -13.60 9.51 -1.27
N ASN A 78 -13.28 9.59 0.02
CA ASN A 78 -12.74 8.46 0.76
C ASN A 78 -13.82 7.80 1.62
N CYS A 79 -14.23 6.60 1.22
CA CYS A 79 -15.19 5.78 1.95
C CYS A 79 -14.50 4.65 2.76
N ARG A 80 -13.23 4.39 2.50
CA ARG A 80 -12.48 3.25 3.06
C ARG A 80 -11.87 3.55 4.41
N ASN A 81 -11.07 4.62 4.46
CA ASN A 81 -10.23 4.90 5.60
C ASN A 81 -10.89 5.86 6.59
N PRO A 82 -10.67 5.68 7.89
CA PRO A 82 -11.06 6.63 8.91
C PRO A 82 -10.38 7.98 8.74
N LEU A 83 -10.95 9.02 9.35
CA LEU A 83 -10.53 10.41 9.16
C LEU A 83 -9.02 10.63 9.35
N LYS A 84 -8.43 10.13 10.44
CA LYS A 84 -6.99 10.35 10.71
C LYS A 84 -6.08 9.64 9.71
N ILE A 85 -6.46 8.43 9.28
CA ILE A 85 -5.72 7.70 8.24
C ILE A 85 -5.88 8.39 6.89
N SER A 86 -7.09 8.85 6.57
CA SER A 86 -7.35 9.61 5.34
C SER A 86 -6.54 10.90 5.28
N ARG A 87 -6.49 11.66 6.39
CA ARG A 87 -5.67 12.89 6.48
C ARG A 87 -4.17 12.61 6.36
N PHE A 88 -3.73 11.51 6.96
CA PHE A 88 -2.35 11.06 6.78
C PHE A 88 -2.07 10.68 5.32
N ALA A 89 -2.99 9.98 4.67
CA ALA A 89 -2.87 9.63 3.26
C ALA A 89 -2.87 10.87 2.34
N GLU A 90 -3.74 11.86 2.61
CA GLU A 90 -3.72 13.15 1.89
C GLU A 90 -2.35 13.81 1.95
N LEU A 91 -1.76 13.84 3.16
CA LEU A 91 -0.45 14.44 3.38
C LEU A 91 0.65 13.75 2.58
N ILE A 92 0.72 12.42 2.67
CA ILE A 92 1.75 11.62 2.02
C ILE A 92 1.57 11.58 0.50
N GLY A 93 0.35 11.38 0.03
CA GLY A 93 0.01 11.31 -1.39
C GLY A 93 -0.06 12.66 -2.09
N LYS A 94 0.05 13.77 -1.34
CA LYS A 94 -0.17 15.14 -1.86
C LYS A 94 -1.47 15.25 -2.63
N ILE A 95 -2.51 14.60 -2.12
CA ILE A 95 -3.86 14.60 -2.66
C ILE A 95 -4.81 15.25 -1.66
N LYS A 96 -6.02 15.55 -2.09
CA LYS A 96 -7.08 16.06 -1.21
C LYS A 96 -8.38 15.34 -1.55
N TYR A 97 -8.97 14.70 -0.56
CA TYR A 97 -10.32 14.14 -0.70
C TYR A 97 -11.36 15.25 -0.58
N SER A 98 -12.36 15.24 -1.46
CA SER A 98 -13.49 16.16 -1.37
C SER A 98 -14.37 15.86 -0.16
N LYS A 99 -14.46 14.56 0.20
CA LYS A 99 -15.19 14.08 1.36
C LYS A 99 -14.56 12.84 1.97
N ILE A 100 -14.61 12.74 3.30
CA ILE A 100 -14.21 11.56 4.06
C ILE A 100 -15.44 11.10 4.85
N TYR A 101 -15.94 9.90 4.56
CA TYR A 101 -17.19 9.40 5.14
C TYR A 101 -17.01 8.80 6.53
N ARG A 102 -15.86 8.23 6.83
CA ARG A 102 -15.61 7.59 8.13
C ARG A 102 -14.96 8.57 9.09
N SER A 103 -15.78 9.13 10.00
CA SER A 103 -15.37 10.16 10.98
C SER A 103 -15.12 9.62 12.39
N ASP A 104 -14.96 8.30 12.54
CA ASP A 104 -14.81 7.66 13.86
C ASP A 104 -13.61 8.24 14.62
N ASN A 105 -13.85 8.72 15.84
CA ASN A 105 -12.83 9.32 16.69
C ASN A 105 -11.84 8.32 17.33
N LEU A 106 -12.08 7.01 17.17
CA LEU A 106 -11.31 5.94 17.79
C LEU A 106 -10.04 5.53 17.02
N ASN A 107 -9.80 6.17 15.89
CA ASN A 107 -8.77 5.76 14.95
C ASN A 107 -7.48 6.52 15.19
N ASP A 108 -6.38 5.79 15.35
CA ASP A 108 -5.09 6.36 15.63
C ASP A 108 -4.10 6.09 14.50
N VAL A 109 -3.38 7.15 14.13
CA VAL A 109 -2.12 7.04 13.40
C VAL A 109 -0.99 7.27 14.39
N ASN A 110 -0.30 6.21 14.77
CA ASN A 110 0.77 6.25 15.75
C ASN A 110 2.13 6.18 15.06
N LYS A 111 3.01 7.10 15.38
CA LYS A 111 4.37 7.18 14.84
C LYS A 111 5.37 6.82 15.93
N PHE A 112 6.28 5.91 15.61
CA PHE A 112 7.35 5.44 16.48
C PHE A 112 8.68 5.61 15.75
N PHE A 113 9.68 6.13 16.44
CA PHE A 113 11.03 6.25 15.89
C PHE A 113 11.93 5.24 16.56
N TYR A 114 12.80 4.59 15.79
CA TYR A 114 13.74 3.59 16.32
C TYR A 114 15.18 3.95 15.92
N LYS A 115 16.12 3.63 16.81
CA LYS A 115 17.55 3.93 16.66
C LYS A 115 18.29 2.82 15.92
N ASP A 116 17.92 1.61 16.24
CA ASP A 116 18.56 0.39 15.76
C ASP A 116 17.55 -0.76 15.71
N LYS A 117 17.98 -1.89 15.17
CA LYS A 117 17.19 -3.12 15.05
C LYS A 117 16.64 -3.60 16.40
N LYS A 118 17.43 -3.57 17.46
CA LYS A 118 17.03 -4.03 18.80
C LYS A 118 15.93 -3.14 19.39
N ASP A 119 16.07 -1.83 19.25
CA ASP A 119 15.06 -0.87 19.68
C ASP A 119 13.76 -1.01 18.88
N GLN A 120 13.87 -1.26 17.56
CA GLN A 120 12.72 -1.50 16.70
C GLN A 120 11.95 -2.75 17.13
N LEU A 121 12.63 -3.87 17.36
CA LEU A 121 12.01 -5.11 17.85
C LEU A 121 11.34 -4.92 19.21
N LYS A 122 12.00 -4.24 20.14
CA LYS A 122 11.42 -3.91 21.47
C LYS A 122 10.12 -3.11 21.32
N LYS A 123 10.12 -2.06 20.49
CA LYS A 123 8.95 -1.23 20.24
C LYS A 123 7.85 -2.02 19.54
N LEU A 124 8.19 -2.85 18.56
CA LEU A 124 7.23 -3.71 17.86
C LEU A 124 6.51 -4.66 18.84
N LYS A 125 7.25 -5.28 19.77
CA LYS A 125 6.64 -6.12 20.83
C LYS A 125 5.64 -5.35 21.68
N ILE A 126 5.98 -4.13 22.09
CA ILE A 126 5.09 -3.29 22.90
C ILE A 126 3.81 -2.94 22.12
N ILE A 127 3.96 -2.59 20.85
CA ILE A 127 2.82 -2.28 19.96
C ILE A 127 1.93 -3.53 19.83
N LEU A 128 2.50 -4.67 19.50
CA LEU A 128 1.77 -5.92 19.34
C LEU A 128 1.04 -6.34 20.60
N LYS A 129 1.72 -6.32 21.79
CA LYS A 129 1.07 -6.60 23.08
C LYS A 129 -0.16 -5.73 23.34
N LYS A 130 -0.10 -4.45 22.94
CA LYS A 130 -1.24 -3.52 23.07
C LYS A 130 -2.36 -3.84 22.08
N LEU A 131 -2.01 -4.13 20.85
CA LEU A 131 -2.97 -4.40 19.78
C LEU A 131 -3.69 -5.74 19.97
N LEU A 132 -2.97 -6.79 20.35
CA LEU A 132 -3.54 -8.12 20.58
C LEU A 132 -4.54 -8.18 21.76
N LYS A 133 -4.58 -7.15 22.61
CA LYS A 133 -5.65 -7.00 23.62
C LYS A 133 -6.98 -6.51 23.01
N GLN A 134 -6.96 -5.94 21.80
CA GLN A 134 -8.11 -5.29 21.18
C GLN A 134 -8.52 -5.95 19.86
N PHE A 135 -7.58 -6.60 19.19
CA PHE A 135 -7.76 -7.18 17.85
C PHE A 135 -7.27 -8.62 17.84
N LYS A 136 -7.87 -9.44 16.98
CA LYS A 136 -7.35 -10.77 16.69
C LYS A 136 -6.06 -10.65 15.89
N ALA A 137 -5.16 -11.63 16.00
CA ALA A 137 -3.92 -11.61 15.24
C ALA A 137 -4.18 -11.51 13.71
N SER A 138 -5.18 -12.21 13.21
CA SER A 138 -5.58 -12.16 11.78
C SER A 138 -6.09 -10.80 11.30
N ASP A 139 -6.46 -9.90 12.21
CA ASP A 139 -6.91 -8.55 11.90
C ASP A 139 -5.75 -7.55 11.83
N ILE A 140 -4.53 -8.01 12.14
CA ILE A 140 -3.32 -7.20 12.15
C ILE A 140 -2.44 -7.61 10.98
N ALA A 141 -1.98 -6.64 10.19
CA ALA A 141 -1.01 -6.85 9.13
C ALA A 141 0.31 -6.15 9.48
N LEU A 142 1.42 -6.92 9.40
CA LEU A 142 2.78 -6.41 9.52
C LEU A 142 3.36 -6.24 8.11
N LEU A 143 3.65 -5.01 7.73
CA LEU A 143 4.09 -4.64 6.40
C LEU A 143 5.51 -4.09 6.45
N PHE A 144 6.38 -4.64 5.63
CA PHE A 144 7.76 -4.16 5.52
C PHE A 144 7.85 -3.10 4.41
N PHE A 145 8.26 -1.89 4.80
CA PHE A 145 8.39 -0.76 3.87
C PHE A 145 9.56 -0.96 2.92
N SER A 146 10.73 -1.29 3.48
CA SER A 146 11.95 -1.54 2.70
C SER A 146 12.43 -2.97 2.91
N THR A 147 12.81 -3.61 1.81
CA THR A 147 13.46 -4.93 1.79
C THR A 147 14.98 -4.81 1.65
N GLN A 148 15.51 -3.59 1.44
CA GLN A 148 16.96 -3.38 1.38
C GLN A 148 17.58 -3.69 2.73
N SER A 149 18.66 -4.46 2.72
CA SER A 149 19.45 -4.80 3.90
C SER A 149 20.15 -3.55 4.45
N ASN A 150 19.44 -2.80 5.26
CA ASN A 150 20.01 -1.79 6.12
C ASN A 150 20.26 -2.44 7.49
N GLN A 151 21.40 -2.15 8.13
CA GLN A 151 21.74 -2.69 9.45
C GLN A 151 20.68 -2.41 10.52
N LYS A 152 19.85 -1.39 10.32
CA LYS A 152 18.76 -1.02 11.24
C LYS A 152 17.41 -1.69 10.92
N ASN A 153 17.26 -2.28 9.73
CA ASN A 153 16.01 -2.90 9.31
C ASN A 153 15.84 -4.29 9.89
N ILE A 154 14.66 -4.57 10.43
CA ILE A 154 14.30 -5.92 10.89
C ILE A 154 13.78 -6.77 9.73
N SER A 155 13.99 -8.07 9.85
CA SER A 155 13.38 -9.13 9.03
C SER A 155 12.69 -10.15 9.94
N LEU A 156 12.00 -11.12 9.36
CA LEU A 156 11.40 -12.20 10.14
C LEU A 156 12.45 -13.05 10.87
N GLU A 157 13.66 -13.14 10.32
CA GLU A 157 14.77 -13.88 10.91
C GLU A 157 15.28 -13.26 12.23
N ASP A 158 15.03 -11.96 12.43
CA ASP A 158 15.39 -11.25 13.65
C ASP A 158 14.38 -11.45 14.79
N PHE A 159 13.27 -12.13 14.52
CA PHE A 159 12.23 -12.36 15.52
C PHE A 159 12.68 -13.45 16.49
N ASP A 160 12.50 -13.17 17.76
CA ASP A 160 12.68 -14.17 18.81
C ASP A 160 11.40 -14.98 19.05
N GLU A 161 11.52 -16.00 19.90
CA GLU A 161 10.42 -16.90 20.21
C GLU A 161 9.17 -16.15 20.73
N GLU A 162 9.36 -15.11 21.54
CA GLU A 162 8.26 -14.30 22.07
C GLU A 162 7.48 -13.59 20.95
N LEU A 163 8.18 -13.01 19.97
CA LEU A 163 7.54 -12.42 18.80
C LEU A 163 6.82 -13.48 17.95
N TYR A 164 7.46 -14.62 17.71
CA TYR A 164 6.82 -15.71 16.99
C TYR A 164 5.54 -16.18 17.68
N GLN A 165 5.58 -16.29 19.01
CA GLN A 165 4.41 -16.66 19.82
C GLN A 165 3.30 -15.64 19.71
N MET A 166 3.61 -14.36 19.88
CA MET A 166 2.61 -13.27 19.76
C MET A 166 1.95 -13.23 18.39
N LEU A 167 2.68 -13.56 17.35
CA LEU A 167 2.21 -13.52 15.97
C LEU A 167 1.50 -14.81 15.55
N GLY A 168 1.38 -15.80 16.41
CA GLY A 168 0.81 -17.11 16.07
C GLY A 168 1.64 -17.88 15.04
N LEU A 169 2.91 -17.55 14.88
CA LEU A 169 3.82 -18.14 13.87
C LEU A 169 4.48 -19.44 14.32
N TYR A 170 3.93 -20.12 15.30
CA TYR A 170 4.52 -21.31 15.95
C TYR A 170 5.03 -22.42 15.01
N ASN A 171 4.49 -22.49 13.80
CA ASN A 171 4.82 -23.56 12.86
C ASN A 171 5.28 -23.04 11.50
N LYS A 172 5.83 -21.82 11.41
CA LYS A 172 6.14 -21.18 10.12
C LYS A 172 4.91 -21.08 9.18
N ASN A 173 3.71 -21.31 9.70
CA ASN A 173 2.47 -21.13 8.98
C ASN A 173 2.09 -19.66 8.95
N VAL A 174 2.85 -18.94 8.20
CA VAL A 174 2.60 -17.52 7.96
C VAL A 174 1.55 -17.41 6.88
N ILE A 175 0.55 -16.55 7.09
CA ILE A 175 -0.37 -16.21 6.00
C ILE A 175 0.43 -15.43 4.98
N LYS A 176 0.79 -16.10 3.89
CA LYS A 176 1.54 -15.48 2.79
C LYS A 176 0.68 -14.44 2.10
N ASP A 177 1.35 -13.53 1.41
CA ASP A 177 0.69 -12.51 0.59
C ASP A 177 -0.34 -13.18 -0.35
N GLY A 178 -1.59 -12.71 -0.27
CA GLY A 178 -2.68 -13.22 -1.13
C GLY A 178 -3.37 -14.50 -0.65
N GLU A 179 -2.93 -15.13 0.42
CA GLU A 179 -3.66 -16.28 0.98
C GLU A 179 -4.99 -15.86 1.63
N VAL A 180 -6.03 -16.60 1.36
CA VAL A 180 -7.34 -16.40 1.99
C VAL A 180 -7.27 -16.80 3.46
N ILE A 181 -7.70 -15.90 4.34
CA ILE A 181 -7.80 -16.18 5.77
C ILE A 181 -8.93 -17.20 5.98
N ASN A 182 -8.58 -18.35 6.52
CA ASN A 182 -9.53 -19.37 6.94
C ASN A 182 -9.45 -19.59 8.46
N ASP A 183 -10.25 -20.52 8.98
CA ASP A 183 -10.31 -20.81 10.41
C ASP A 183 -8.97 -21.23 11.03
N LYS A 184 -8.06 -21.83 10.26
CA LYS A 184 -6.71 -22.19 10.69
C LYS A 184 -5.84 -20.97 10.97
N HIS A 185 -6.15 -19.83 10.36
CA HIS A 185 -5.37 -18.60 10.44
C HIS A 185 -5.92 -17.58 11.46
N LYS A 186 -7.01 -17.90 12.19
CA LYS A 186 -7.65 -16.96 13.13
C LYS A 186 -6.71 -16.32 14.13
N ASN A 187 -5.68 -17.06 14.55
CA ASN A 187 -4.68 -16.60 15.54
C ASN A 187 -3.33 -16.29 14.92
N THR A 188 -3.25 -16.15 13.60
CA THR A 188 -2.01 -15.90 12.88
C THR A 188 -2.02 -14.50 12.31
N LEU A 189 -0.97 -13.75 12.58
CA LEU A 189 -0.78 -12.42 12.02
C LEU A 189 -0.58 -12.50 10.50
N ARG A 190 -1.14 -11.55 9.79
CA ARG A 190 -0.84 -11.35 8.36
C ARG A 190 0.47 -10.59 8.22
N TYR A 191 1.30 -10.97 7.28
CA TYR A 191 2.47 -10.18 6.96
C TYR A 191 2.72 -10.09 5.47
N ALA A 192 3.40 -9.03 5.07
CA ALA A 192 3.88 -8.86 3.71
C ALA A 192 5.34 -8.38 3.75
N THR A 193 6.22 -9.10 3.08
CA THR A 193 7.64 -8.77 2.96
C THR A 193 7.88 -7.46 2.20
N SER A 194 6.88 -6.96 1.51
CA SER A 194 6.86 -5.59 0.98
C SER A 194 5.42 -5.09 0.91
N ILE A 195 5.23 -3.78 1.05
CA ILE A 195 3.91 -3.13 0.90
C ILE A 195 3.30 -3.42 -0.49
N ARG A 196 4.15 -3.51 -1.52
CA ARG A 196 3.69 -3.81 -2.89
C ARG A 196 2.91 -5.11 -2.98
N LYS A 197 3.36 -6.15 -2.26
CA LYS A 197 2.68 -7.45 -2.21
C LYS A 197 1.36 -7.44 -1.45
N PHE A 198 1.13 -6.42 -0.63
CA PHE A 198 -0.12 -6.23 0.10
C PHE A 198 -1.11 -5.31 -0.64
N LYS A 199 -0.75 -4.86 -1.84
CA LYS A 199 -1.65 -4.08 -2.70
C LYS A 199 -2.91 -4.91 -3.03
N GLY A 200 -4.08 -4.27 -3.00
CA GLY A 200 -5.37 -4.97 -3.16
C GLY A 200 -5.93 -5.63 -1.89
N LEU A 201 -5.11 -5.85 -0.86
CA LEU A 201 -5.55 -6.39 0.42
C LEU A 201 -5.81 -5.27 1.44
N GLU A 202 -6.53 -5.61 2.51
CA GLU A 202 -6.87 -4.70 3.61
C GLU A 202 -6.75 -5.42 4.95
N SER A 203 -6.53 -4.66 6.04
CA SER A 203 -6.54 -5.18 7.40
C SER A 203 -7.11 -4.15 8.37
N GLN A 204 -7.72 -4.58 9.47
CA GLN A 204 -8.19 -3.63 10.48
C GLN A 204 -7.04 -2.78 11.03
N VAL A 205 -5.90 -3.42 11.28
CA VAL A 205 -4.70 -2.76 11.77
C VAL A 205 -3.53 -3.04 10.82
N CYS A 206 -2.83 -1.99 10.41
CA CYS A 206 -1.55 -2.12 9.72
C CYS A 206 -0.42 -1.57 10.59
N ILE A 207 0.66 -2.35 10.68
CA ILE A 207 1.93 -1.93 11.27
C ILE A 207 2.93 -1.87 10.13
N ILE A 208 3.46 -0.69 9.83
CA ILE A 208 4.49 -0.53 8.81
C ILE A 208 5.84 -0.35 9.50
N VAL A 209 6.74 -1.28 9.24
CA VAL A 209 8.10 -1.29 9.81
C VAL A 209 9.14 -0.90 8.76
N ASN A 210 10.37 -0.62 9.20
CA ASN A 210 11.50 -0.29 8.33
C ASN A 210 11.28 0.95 7.45
N ILE A 211 10.59 1.96 7.93
CA ILE A 211 10.42 3.20 7.19
C ILE A 211 11.72 3.99 7.28
N CYS A 212 12.49 3.94 6.19
CA CYS A 212 13.77 4.61 6.02
C CYS A 212 13.86 5.19 4.59
N ASN A 213 14.85 6.05 4.35
CA ASN A 213 15.10 6.67 3.05
C ASN A 213 13.85 7.37 2.46
N PHE A 214 13.15 8.13 3.30
CA PHE A 214 11.92 8.82 2.90
C PHE A 214 12.13 9.90 1.83
N ALA A 215 13.37 10.32 1.62
CA ALA A 215 13.76 11.23 0.54
C ALA A 215 13.75 10.61 -0.86
N ASP A 216 13.63 9.27 -0.95
CA ASP A 216 13.48 8.59 -2.24
C ASP A 216 12.13 8.96 -2.87
N SER A 217 12.13 9.22 -4.17
CA SER A 217 10.94 9.64 -4.91
C SER A 217 9.76 8.67 -4.85
N GLN A 218 10.02 7.37 -4.65
CA GLN A 218 8.98 6.33 -4.54
C GLN A 218 8.45 6.16 -3.12
N SER A 219 9.19 6.57 -2.11
CA SER A 219 8.83 6.35 -0.70
C SER A 219 7.46 6.89 -0.32
N PRO A 220 7.03 8.08 -0.75
CA PRO A 220 5.68 8.56 -0.46
C PRO A 220 4.58 7.68 -1.03
N SER A 221 4.70 7.23 -2.27
CA SER A 221 3.69 6.37 -2.92
C SER A 221 3.61 4.98 -2.26
N ILE A 222 4.76 4.42 -1.85
CA ILE A 222 4.79 3.15 -1.11
C ILE A 222 4.10 3.33 0.25
N LEU A 223 4.43 4.40 0.99
CA LEU A 223 3.84 4.65 2.30
C LEU A 223 2.36 4.96 2.20
N PHE A 224 1.93 5.74 1.21
CA PHE A 224 0.53 5.99 0.90
C PHE A 224 -0.23 4.68 0.68
N THR A 225 0.31 3.81 -0.17
CA THR A 225 -0.30 2.50 -0.45
C THR A 225 -0.43 1.67 0.82
N GLY A 226 0.61 1.54 1.63
CA GLY A 226 0.57 0.79 2.87
C GLY A 226 -0.40 1.39 3.89
N ALA A 227 -0.39 2.71 4.06
CA ALA A 227 -1.26 3.40 5.00
C ALA A 227 -2.74 3.24 4.67
N THR A 228 -3.09 3.32 3.38
CA THR A 228 -4.48 3.17 2.92
C THR A 228 -5.02 1.74 3.03
N ARG A 229 -4.19 0.75 3.36
CA ARG A 229 -4.63 -0.63 3.67
C ARG A 229 -5.23 -0.77 5.07
N ALA A 230 -4.98 0.19 5.97
CA ALA A 230 -5.48 0.14 7.33
C ALA A 230 -6.94 0.65 7.39
N GLN A 231 -7.83 -0.22 7.89
CA GLN A 231 -9.24 0.12 8.03
C GLN A 231 -9.58 0.79 9.36
N TYR A 232 -8.69 0.65 10.38
CA TYR A 232 -9.01 1.11 11.73
C TYR A 232 -7.82 1.77 12.44
N LYS A 233 -6.65 1.12 12.51
CA LYS A 233 -5.44 1.66 13.15
C LYS A 233 -4.22 1.51 12.26
N LEU A 234 -3.34 2.52 12.35
CA LEU A 234 -2.08 2.55 11.63
C LEU A 234 -0.95 2.84 12.60
N ALA A 235 0.05 1.96 12.64
CA ALA A 235 1.29 2.14 13.38
C ALA A 235 2.46 2.24 12.39
N LEU A 236 3.27 3.27 12.52
CA LEU A 236 4.37 3.57 11.62
C LEU A 236 5.68 3.59 12.39
N MET A 237 6.65 2.79 11.97
CA MET A 237 7.97 2.71 12.62
C MET A 237 9.04 3.29 11.69
N PHE A 238 9.49 4.49 12.03
CA PHE A 238 10.50 5.26 11.29
C PHE A 238 11.88 5.06 11.88
N ASP A 239 12.90 4.99 11.02
CA ASP A 239 14.28 5.22 11.45
C ASP A 239 14.40 6.63 12.07
N GLU A 240 15.08 6.76 13.20
CA GLU A 240 15.24 8.05 13.89
C GLU A 240 15.94 9.09 13.03
N ASP A 241 16.84 8.67 12.15
CA ASP A 241 17.53 9.56 11.21
C ASP A 241 16.55 10.23 10.22
N GLU A 242 15.40 9.62 10.00
CA GLU A 242 14.34 10.18 9.14
C GLU A 242 13.49 11.25 9.84
N LYS A 243 13.64 11.42 11.17
CA LYS A 243 12.79 12.31 11.96
C LYS A 243 12.83 13.75 11.48
N LYS A 244 14.01 14.25 11.12
CA LYS A 244 14.17 15.62 10.58
C LYS A 244 13.53 15.74 9.21
N LYS A 245 13.83 14.80 8.31
CA LYS A 245 13.27 14.77 6.95
C LYS A 245 11.75 14.65 6.96
N TRP A 246 11.23 13.86 7.93
CA TRP A 246 9.80 13.75 8.13
C TRP A 246 9.16 15.09 8.52
N GLY A 247 9.82 15.85 9.41
CA GLY A 247 9.39 17.22 9.76
C GLY A 247 9.33 18.14 8.54
N ASP A 248 10.39 18.11 7.72
CA ASP A 248 10.50 18.92 6.51
C ASP A 248 9.48 18.51 5.41
N TYR A 249 9.03 17.26 5.43
CA TYR A 249 8.02 16.76 4.48
C TYR A 249 6.59 17.15 4.84
N ILE A 250 6.33 17.34 6.16
CA ILE A 250 5.01 17.67 6.69
C ILE A 250 4.75 19.18 6.67
N LEU A 251 5.82 19.98 6.78
CA LEU A 251 5.75 21.46 6.72
C LEU A 251 5.70 21.92 5.26
#